data_9e1bc16e110a75a9ab6a7881d305b2e6
#
_entry.id   9e1bc16e110a75a9ab6a7881d305b2e6
#
_cell.length_a   1.000
_cell.length_b   1.000
_cell.length_c   1.000
_cell.angle_alpha   90.00
_cell.angle_beta   90.00
_cell.angle_gamma   90.00
#
_symmetry.space_group_name_H-M   'P 1'
#
loop_
_entity.id
_entity.type
_entity.pdbx_description
1 polymer ?
#
loop_
_entity_poly.entity_id
_entity_poly.type
_entity_poly.pdbx_seq_one_letter_code
_entity_poly.pdbx_strand_id
1 'polypeptide(L)'
;MAKEKKERRNLWNFVEALEGDKVVWMIVFLLILISIVAISSSTSMLAVQQGTSRMEIISDQLKISLVGLLVIIVCYNIKKIAIFRAFSQLGFAVSIGLLAILASHKTIGPLEPLYINQAWRIIRIGGLQVHVFEVVKVAMVMYLAWAVTALKNDKFLIANLLSRKYPFFGKQVVKEFMYIYIPILLTCVGIMVGSMSSTIFIGAIMLITVLLGGIRIKRFLQLILVCVGVLVACIGINSVSEKKPFPHVESALNRLEGGKMENAFQTMRDNPVGSEAFRNALEGIKQPVSAKIAIKEGGLKGKGPGKSTQRYVVPIMFEDYMFSFIVEEYGLIGGILVIILYISLLARGSLIVRNCDNLFAKTAVAGLVILITGQAMMHIMINCDLGPLTGQTLPMISHGKSSFLMFCLAFGIILSISRMAKKKIERETAKAAPLINRETTDEMENSLNDLDMLESGMTGEQDFGEDGEAETYD
;
A
#
# COMPACT_ATOMS: atom_id res chain seq x y z
N MET A 1 -50.01 24.45 -1.22
CA MET A 1 -48.98 24.21 -0.20
C MET A 1 -48.47 22.78 -0.34
N ALA A 2 -47.47 22.55 -1.14
CA ALA A 2 -46.81 21.27 -1.31
C ALA A 2 -45.83 21.08 -0.15
N LYS A 3 -46.06 20.09 0.71
CA LYS A 3 -45.08 19.64 1.68
C LYS A 3 -43.91 19.02 0.94
N GLU A 4 -42.75 19.70 0.91
CA GLU A 4 -41.48 19.09 0.55
C GLU A 4 -41.25 17.86 1.43
N LYS A 5 -41.26 16.70 0.80
CA LYS A 5 -40.81 15.44 1.40
C LYS A 5 -39.33 15.59 1.70
N LYS A 6 -39.00 15.84 2.98
CA LYS A 6 -37.64 15.78 3.51
C LYS A 6 -37.17 14.33 3.31
N GLU A 7 -36.46 14.08 2.19
CA GLU A 7 -35.85 12.77 1.93
C GLU A 7 -34.98 12.40 3.15
N ARG A 8 -35.34 11.32 3.80
CA ARG A 8 -34.46 10.69 4.80
C ARG A 8 -33.15 10.39 4.09
N ARG A 9 -32.08 11.10 4.45
CA ARG A 9 -30.71 10.80 4.03
C ARG A 9 -30.36 9.41 4.59
N ASN A 10 -30.67 8.37 3.84
CA ASN A 10 -30.31 7.00 4.17
C ASN A 10 -28.77 6.88 3.99
N LEU A 11 -28.14 6.05 4.83
CA LEU A 11 -26.73 5.67 4.70
C LEU A 11 -26.39 5.23 3.25
N TRP A 12 -27.35 4.65 2.54
CA TRP A 12 -27.22 4.25 1.13
C TRP A 12 -26.97 5.44 0.19
N ASN A 13 -27.71 6.53 0.37
CA ASN A 13 -27.51 7.76 -0.43
C ASN A 13 -26.13 8.38 -0.19
N PHE A 14 -25.57 8.23 1.02
CA PHE A 14 -24.20 8.66 1.31
C PHE A 14 -23.17 7.79 0.56
N VAL A 15 -23.34 6.46 0.55
CA VAL A 15 -22.47 5.53 -0.20
C VAL A 15 -22.58 5.75 -1.71
N GLU A 16 -23.77 6.08 -2.21
CA GLU A 16 -23.98 6.44 -3.62
C GLU A 16 -23.30 7.75 -4.02
N ALA A 17 -23.25 8.70 -3.11
CA ALA A 17 -22.61 10.00 -3.31
C ALA A 17 -21.06 9.91 -3.29
N LEU A 18 -20.46 8.81 -2.83
CA LEU A 18 -19.02 8.57 -2.88
C LEU A 18 -18.59 8.24 -4.32
N GLU A 19 -17.93 9.21 -4.94
CA GLU A 19 -17.35 9.05 -6.26
C GLU A 19 -16.06 8.19 -6.21
N GLY A 20 -15.68 7.59 -7.35
CA GLY A 20 -14.49 6.72 -7.44
C GLY A 20 -14.82 5.26 -7.21
N ASP A 21 -13.87 4.50 -6.69
CA ASP A 21 -14.03 3.05 -6.46
C ASP A 21 -14.73 2.79 -5.12
N LYS A 22 -16.00 2.40 -5.20
CA LYS A 22 -16.84 2.11 -4.01
C LYS A 22 -16.33 0.93 -3.20
N VAL A 23 -15.70 -0.06 -3.87
CA VAL A 23 -15.15 -1.25 -3.18
C VAL A 23 -13.96 -0.87 -2.32
N VAL A 24 -13.09 0.03 -2.80
CA VAL A 24 -11.96 0.53 -1.98
C VAL A 24 -12.47 1.28 -0.75
N TRP A 25 -13.53 2.10 -0.87
CA TRP A 25 -14.18 2.73 0.28
C TRP A 25 -14.68 1.70 1.29
N MET A 26 -15.36 0.65 0.81
CA MET A 26 -15.87 -0.42 1.66
C MET A 26 -14.73 -1.16 2.38
N ILE A 27 -13.63 -1.45 1.69
CA ILE A 27 -12.43 -2.07 2.30
C ILE A 27 -11.88 -1.18 3.41
N VAL A 28 -11.75 0.13 3.18
CA VAL A 28 -11.24 1.08 4.20
C VAL A 28 -12.13 1.07 5.44
N PHE A 29 -13.46 1.17 5.28
CA PHE A 29 -14.38 1.15 6.41
C PHE A 29 -14.32 -0.17 7.19
N LEU A 30 -14.26 -1.31 6.49
CA LEU A 30 -14.15 -2.63 7.12
C LEU A 30 -12.82 -2.79 7.87
N LEU A 31 -11.69 -2.35 7.31
CA LEU A 31 -10.39 -2.40 7.99
C LEU A 31 -10.38 -1.53 9.25
N ILE A 32 -10.97 -0.32 9.21
CA ILE A 32 -11.12 0.55 10.39
C ILE A 32 -12.00 -0.13 11.45
N LEU A 33 -13.12 -0.74 11.06
CA LEU A 33 -14.01 -1.44 11.97
C LEU A 33 -13.29 -2.61 12.66
N ILE A 34 -12.61 -3.46 11.86
CA ILE A 34 -11.81 -4.59 12.37
C ILE A 34 -10.72 -4.08 13.33
N SER A 35 -10.06 -2.96 13.00
CA SER A 35 -9.05 -2.34 13.86
C SER A 35 -9.61 -1.97 15.23
N ILE A 36 -10.74 -1.26 15.26
CA ILE A 36 -11.37 -0.85 16.53
C ILE A 36 -11.73 -2.07 17.38
N VAL A 37 -12.34 -3.09 16.77
CA VAL A 37 -12.74 -4.31 17.45
C VAL A 37 -11.53 -5.10 17.96
N ALA A 38 -10.53 -5.32 17.11
CA ALA A 38 -9.34 -6.07 17.47
C ALA A 38 -8.50 -5.37 18.56
N ILE A 39 -8.31 -4.05 18.45
CA ILE A 39 -7.55 -3.28 19.44
C ILE A 39 -8.29 -3.24 20.77
N SER A 40 -9.61 -3.09 20.78
CA SER A 40 -10.39 -3.09 22.02
C SER A 40 -10.21 -4.38 22.84
N SER A 41 -9.99 -5.50 22.16
CA SER A 41 -9.77 -6.79 22.80
C SER A 41 -8.29 -7.08 23.12
N SER A 42 -7.37 -6.73 22.22
CA SER A 42 -5.94 -7.08 22.31
C SER A 42 -5.17 -6.25 23.35
N THR A 43 -5.62 -5.07 23.73
CA THR A 43 -4.87 -4.08 24.52
C THR A 43 -5.00 -4.23 26.04
N SER A 44 -5.50 -5.34 26.54
CA SER A 44 -5.66 -5.57 27.97
C SER A 44 -4.36 -5.45 28.78
N MET A 45 -3.24 -6.02 28.24
CA MET A 45 -1.93 -5.90 28.88
C MET A 45 -1.35 -4.51 28.78
N LEU A 46 -1.57 -3.81 27.67
CA LEU A 46 -1.12 -2.43 27.48
C LEU A 46 -1.76 -1.50 28.52
N ALA A 47 -3.05 -1.67 28.80
CA ALA A 47 -3.76 -0.93 29.82
C ALA A 47 -3.14 -1.11 31.22
N VAL A 48 -2.78 -2.36 31.57
CA VAL A 48 -2.11 -2.68 32.83
C VAL A 48 -0.71 -2.06 32.90
N GLN A 49 0.08 -2.19 31.82
CA GLN A 49 1.45 -1.68 31.77
C GLN A 49 1.53 -0.15 31.82
N GLN A 50 0.57 0.53 31.21
CA GLN A 50 0.50 2.01 31.18
C GLN A 50 -0.26 2.59 32.37
N GLY A 51 -0.87 1.77 33.23
CA GLY A 51 -1.71 2.23 34.33
C GLY A 51 -2.96 2.98 33.85
N THR A 52 -3.42 2.72 32.61
CA THR A 52 -4.56 3.38 31.98
C THR A 52 -5.77 2.45 31.92
N SER A 53 -6.95 3.00 31.71
CA SER A 53 -8.15 2.20 31.52
C SER A 53 -8.23 1.68 30.08
N ARG A 54 -8.86 0.50 29.88
CA ARG A 54 -9.15 0.00 28.52
C ARG A 54 -9.97 1.00 27.71
N MET A 55 -10.89 1.72 28.38
CA MET A 55 -11.75 2.72 27.73
C MET A 55 -10.94 3.89 27.18
N GLU A 56 -9.84 4.24 27.83
CA GLU A 56 -8.94 5.30 27.36
C GLU A 56 -8.22 4.87 26.06
N ILE A 57 -7.72 3.63 26.00
CA ILE A 57 -7.08 3.08 24.80
C ILE A 57 -8.09 2.99 23.63
N ILE A 58 -9.32 2.54 23.90
CA ILE A 58 -10.40 2.52 22.90
C ILE A 58 -10.74 3.92 22.40
N SER A 59 -10.85 4.88 23.32
CA SER A 59 -11.09 6.30 22.99
C SER A 59 -9.97 6.86 22.11
N ASP A 60 -8.72 6.55 22.42
CA ASP A 60 -7.56 6.96 21.62
C ASP A 60 -7.58 6.32 20.23
N GLN A 61 -7.97 5.05 20.12
CA GLN A 61 -8.13 4.39 18.82
C GLN A 61 -9.28 5.00 17.99
N LEU A 62 -10.39 5.36 18.63
CA LEU A 62 -11.48 6.08 17.97
C LEU A 62 -11.05 7.45 17.48
N LYS A 63 -10.34 8.23 18.32
CA LYS A 63 -9.80 9.53 17.92
C LYS A 63 -8.87 9.44 16.73
N ILE A 64 -7.92 8.49 16.74
CA ILE A 64 -6.97 8.32 15.62
C ILE A 64 -7.68 7.83 14.36
N SER A 65 -8.72 7.00 14.49
CA SER A 65 -9.55 6.55 13.37
C SER A 65 -10.34 7.70 12.74
N LEU A 66 -10.87 8.62 13.54
CA LEU A 66 -11.53 9.83 13.05
C LEU A 66 -10.55 10.77 12.35
N VAL A 67 -9.36 10.97 12.93
CA VAL A 67 -8.29 11.76 12.28
C VAL A 67 -7.85 11.11 10.98
N GLY A 68 -7.68 9.78 10.96
CA GLY A 68 -7.34 9.03 9.76
C GLY A 68 -8.42 9.17 8.67
N LEU A 69 -9.69 9.08 9.03
CA LEU A 69 -10.80 9.30 8.09
C LEU A 69 -10.82 10.74 7.55
N LEU A 70 -10.52 11.71 8.39
CA LEU A 70 -10.35 13.12 7.97
C LEU A 70 -9.21 13.26 6.96
N VAL A 71 -8.06 12.62 7.20
CA VAL A 71 -6.92 12.60 6.26
C VAL A 71 -7.33 11.99 4.92
N ILE A 72 -8.06 10.86 4.93
CA ILE A 72 -8.60 10.24 3.71
C ILE A 72 -9.49 11.23 2.95
N ILE A 73 -10.44 11.87 3.64
CA ILE A 73 -11.39 12.81 3.03
C ILE A 73 -10.67 14.04 2.47
N VAL A 74 -9.70 14.60 3.19
CA VAL A 74 -8.89 15.74 2.72
C VAL A 74 -8.13 15.36 1.43
N CYS A 75 -7.42 14.24 1.43
CA CYS A 75 -6.71 13.75 0.24
C CYS A 75 -7.67 13.44 -0.92
N TYR A 76 -8.79 12.79 -0.63
CA TYR A 76 -9.83 12.47 -1.61
C TYR A 76 -10.39 13.72 -2.29
N ASN A 77 -10.49 14.86 -1.60
CA ASN A 77 -10.98 16.11 -2.17
C ASN A 77 -9.97 16.81 -3.10
N ILE A 78 -8.72 16.38 -3.14
CA ILE A 78 -7.74 16.91 -4.09
C ILE A 78 -8.13 16.52 -5.51
N LYS A 79 -8.34 17.52 -6.38
CA LYS A 79 -8.83 17.33 -7.77
C LYS A 79 -7.72 17.41 -8.82
N LYS A 80 -6.49 17.75 -8.45
CA LYS A 80 -5.38 18.00 -9.38
C LYS A 80 -4.20 17.06 -9.10
N ILE A 81 -3.81 16.25 -10.08
CA ILE A 81 -2.63 15.36 -9.98
C ILE A 81 -1.34 16.15 -9.74
N ALA A 82 -1.26 17.41 -10.23
CA ALA A 82 -0.09 18.27 -10.01
C ALA A 82 0.21 18.51 -8.52
N ILE A 83 -0.81 18.56 -7.66
CA ILE A 83 -0.66 18.71 -6.22
C ILE A 83 0.07 17.49 -5.64
N PHE A 84 -0.34 16.27 -6.01
CA PHE A 84 0.32 15.05 -5.58
C PHE A 84 1.78 14.95 -6.05
N ARG A 85 2.08 15.47 -7.26
CA ARG A 85 3.46 15.56 -7.76
C ARG A 85 4.32 16.52 -6.92
N ALA A 86 3.79 17.65 -6.51
CA ALA A 86 4.49 18.60 -5.65
C ALA A 86 4.70 18.00 -4.25
N PHE A 87 3.67 17.40 -3.67
CA PHE A 87 3.76 16.71 -2.38
C PHE A 87 4.74 15.53 -2.40
N SER A 88 4.90 14.83 -3.52
CA SER A 88 5.84 13.72 -3.64
C SER A 88 7.29 14.18 -3.50
N GLN A 89 7.64 15.33 -4.06
CA GLN A 89 8.99 15.91 -3.95
C GLN A 89 9.25 16.44 -2.55
N LEU A 90 8.26 17.16 -1.97
CA LEU A 90 8.34 17.63 -0.59
C LEU A 90 8.44 16.45 0.38
N GLY A 91 7.62 15.41 0.20
CA GLY A 91 7.65 14.20 1.00
C GLY A 91 9.00 13.49 0.98
N PHE A 92 9.67 13.45 -0.18
CA PHE A 92 11.03 12.93 -0.29
C PHE A 92 12.02 13.78 0.52
N ALA A 93 12.00 15.10 0.35
CA ALA A 93 12.89 16.00 1.08
C ALA A 93 12.71 15.87 2.59
N VAL A 94 11.45 15.84 3.06
CA VAL A 94 11.11 15.61 4.48
C VAL A 94 11.62 14.24 4.94
N SER A 95 11.44 13.18 4.15
CA SER A 95 11.90 11.82 4.49
C SER A 95 13.40 11.76 4.68
N ILE A 96 14.18 12.37 3.77
CA ILE A 96 15.65 12.41 3.89
C ILE A 96 16.05 13.25 5.10
N GLY A 97 15.40 14.38 5.34
CA GLY A 97 15.63 15.21 6.54
C GLY A 97 15.38 14.42 7.84
N LEU A 98 14.27 13.71 7.94
CA LEU A 98 13.95 12.87 9.10
C LEU A 98 14.97 11.73 9.29
N LEU A 99 15.40 11.07 8.21
CA LEU A 99 16.43 10.03 8.27
C LEU A 99 17.77 10.60 8.71
N ALA A 100 18.15 11.79 8.24
CA ALA A 100 19.40 12.46 8.66
C ALA A 100 19.36 12.85 10.15
N ILE A 101 18.24 13.37 10.65
CA ILE A 101 18.05 13.65 12.08
C ILE A 101 18.15 12.38 12.89
N LEU A 102 17.50 11.30 12.44
CA LEU A 102 17.54 10.00 13.10
C LEU A 102 18.98 9.45 13.17
N ALA A 103 19.75 9.56 12.09
CA ALA A 103 21.14 9.11 12.01
C ALA A 103 22.09 10.01 12.81
N SER A 104 21.76 11.27 13.06
CA SER A 104 22.58 12.18 13.86
C SER A 104 22.52 11.90 15.36
N HIS A 105 21.48 11.19 15.82
CA HIS A 105 21.16 10.93 17.24
C HIS A 105 21.06 12.20 18.11
N LYS A 106 20.94 13.38 17.50
CA LYS A 106 20.90 14.68 18.19
C LYS A 106 19.50 15.26 18.11
N THR A 107 19.07 15.86 19.19
CA THR A 107 17.85 16.67 19.22
C THR A 107 18.06 17.94 18.44
N ILE A 108 17.19 18.23 17.46
CA ILE A 108 17.23 19.43 16.62
C ILE A 108 15.89 20.17 16.79
N GLY A 109 15.89 21.24 17.59
CA GLY A 109 14.67 21.98 17.91
C GLY A 109 13.59 21.08 18.54
N PRO A 110 12.36 21.03 17.99
CA PRO A 110 11.28 20.18 18.55
C PRO A 110 11.40 18.70 18.16
N LEU A 111 12.41 18.31 17.37
CA LEU A 111 12.61 16.97 16.84
C LEU A 111 13.60 16.20 17.72
N GLU A 112 13.07 15.28 18.53
CA GLU A 112 13.85 14.45 19.46
C GLU A 112 13.89 13.00 18.97
N PRO A 113 15.04 12.49 18.50
CA PRO A 113 15.20 11.08 18.20
C PRO A 113 15.07 10.22 19.48
N LEU A 114 14.29 9.15 19.42
CA LEU A 114 14.09 8.23 20.52
C LEU A 114 14.71 6.87 20.21
N TYR A 115 15.47 6.34 21.19
CA TYR A 115 16.01 5.00 21.15
C TYR A 115 15.02 4.05 21.83
N ILE A 116 14.26 3.28 21.04
CA ILE A 116 13.23 2.36 21.57
C ILE A 116 13.44 0.98 20.93
N ASN A 117 13.33 -0.06 21.75
CA ASN A 117 13.54 -1.46 21.33
C ASN A 117 14.87 -1.66 20.60
N GLN A 118 15.95 -1.12 21.18
CA GLN A 118 17.32 -1.22 20.69
C GLN A 118 17.54 -0.60 19.28
N ALA A 119 16.68 0.32 18.87
CA ALA A 119 16.81 0.96 17.57
C ALA A 119 16.35 2.42 17.56
N TRP A 120 16.97 3.22 16.69
CA TRP A 120 16.56 4.57 16.36
C TRP A 120 15.55 4.52 15.21
N ARG A 121 14.25 4.67 15.50
CA ARG A 121 13.16 4.57 14.51
C ARG A 121 12.11 5.64 14.65
N ILE A 122 12.08 6.30 15.81
CA ILE A 122 11.00 7.21 16.22
C ILE A 122 11.59 8.58 16.47
N ILE A 123 10.88 9.60 16.01
CA ILE A 123 11.15 11.00 16.38
C ILE A 123 9.93 11.51 17.14
N ARG A 124 10.16 12.12 18.30
CA ARG A 124 9.13 12.83 19.04
C ARG A 124 9.04 14.26 18.51
N ILE A 125 7.81 14.70 18.19
CA ILE A 125 7.51 16.04 17.70
C ILE A 125 6.38 16.59 18.56
N GLY A 126 6.66 17.53 19.46
CA GLY A 126 5.62 18.14 20.29
C GLY A 126 4.74 17.16 21.07
N GLY A 127 5.31 16.05 21.58
CA GLY A 127 4.58 14.99 22.30
C GLY A 127 4.04 13.85 21.44
N LEU A 128 3.98 14.01 20.10
CA LEU A 128 3.62 12.92 19.17
C LEU A 128 4.85 12.11 18.78
N GLN A 129 4.74 10.79 18.83
CA GLN A 129 5.76 9.87 18.36
C GLN A 129 5.51 9.49 16.90
N VAL A 130 6.44 9.82 16.02
CA VAL A 130 6.37 9.54 14.59
C VAL A 130 7.38 8.47 14.22
N HIS A 131 6.90 7.34 13.74
CA HIS A 131 7.75 6.29 13.16
C HIS A 131 8.23 6.74 11.79
N VAL A 132 9.49 7.13 11.70
CA VAL A 132 10.09 7.74 10.49
C VAL A 132 9.95 6.82 9.27
N PHE A 133 10.16 5.52 9.43
CA PHE A 133 10.11 4.57 8.32
C PHE A 133 8.71 4.46 7.69
N GLU A 134 7.64 4.72 8.46
CA GLU A 134 6.27 4.73 7.93
C GLU A 134 6.06 5.92 6.97
N VAL A 135 6.60 7.09 7.32
CA VAL A 135 6.57 8.29 6.46
C VAL A 135 7.38 8.03 5.18
N VAL A 136 8.59 7.49 5.34
CA VAL A 136 9.51 7.20 4.24
C VAL A 136 8.89 6.25 3.22
N LYS A 137 8.20 5.18 3.66
CA LYS A 137 7.55 4.20 2.77
C LYS A 137 6.61 4.88 1.75
N VAL A 138 5.67 5.66 2.24
CA VAL A 138 4.67 6.32 1.39
C VAL A 138 5.30 7.42 0.54
N ALA A 139 6.18 8.23 1.14
CA ALA A 139 6.86 9.32 0.45
C ALA A 139 7.74 8.83 -0.70
N MET A 140 8.50 7.74 -0.49
CA MET A 140 9.37 7.17 -1.53
C MET A 140 8.60 6.57 -2.69
N VAL A 141 7.50 5.86 -2.44
CA VAL A 141 6.62 5.36 -3.51
C VAL A 141 6.11 6.52 -4.37
N MET A 142 5.63 7.58 -3.74
CA MET A 142 5.13 8.77 -4.43
C MET A 142 6.24 9.49 -5.19
N TYR A 143 7.43 9.64 -4.59
CA TYR A 143 8.59 10.27 -5.21
C TYR A 143 9.06 9.48 -6.45
N LEU A 144 9.19 8.16 -6.35
CA LEU A 144 9.62 7.32 -7.47
C LEU A 144 8.60 7.34 -8.61
N ALA A 145 7.30 7.39 -8.32
CA ALA A 145 6.27 7.58 -9.33
C ALA A 145 6.46 8.92 -10.09
N TRP A 146 6.83 9.99 -9.37
CA TRP A 146 7.20 11.27 -9.98
C TRP A 146 8.48 11.17 -10.78
N ALA A 147 9.56 10.59 -10.22
CA ALA A 147 10.88 10.51 -10.85
C ALA A 147 10.83 9.73 -12.17
N VAL A 148 10.15 8.56 -12.21
CA VAL A 148 9.99 7.77 -13.43
C VAL A 148 9.16 8.53 -14.48
N THR A 149 8.11 9.24 -14.05
CA THR A 149 7.30 10.05 -14.96
C THR A 149 8.10 11.23 -15.52
N ALA A 150 8.89 11.90 -14.68
CA ALA A 150 9.75 13.00 -15.08
C ALA A 150 10.86 12.53 -16.04
N LEU A 151 11.39 11.32 -15.83
CA LEU A 151 12.39 10.71 -16.70
C LEU A 151 11.85 10.45 -18.11
N LYS A 152 10.64 9.89 -18.21
CA LYS A 152 10.00 9.63 -19.53
C LYS A 152 9.64 10.90 -20.28
N ASN A 153 9.30 11.97 -19.56
CA ASN A 153 8.90 13.26 -20.15
C ASN A 153 10.04 14.29 -20.24
N ASP A 154 11.24 13.91 -19.83
CA ASP A 154 12.43 14.79 -19.69
C ASP A 154 12.17 16.09 -18.91
N LYS A 155 11.36 16.02 -17.87
CA LYS A 155 10.92 17.18 -17.05
C LYS A 155 11.67 17.28 -15.73
N PHE A 156 13.00 17.34 -15.77
CA PHE A 156 13.85 17.60 -14.61
C PHE A 156 14.40 19.02 -14.63
N LEU A 157 13.87 19.89 -13.76
CA LEU A 157 14.24 21.30 -13.71
C LEU A 157 15.75 21.48 -13.44
N ILE A 158 16.27 20.84 -12.39
CA ILE A 158 17.67 20.99 -11.94
C ILE A 158 18.63 20.37 -12.93
N ALA A 159 18.38 19.14 -13.40
CA ALA A 159 19.27 18.49 -14.36
C ALA A 159 19.29 19.23 -15.70
N ASN A 160 18.15 19.73 -16.16
CA ASN A 160 18.06 20.50 -17.40
C ASN A 160 18.70 21.88 -17.28
N LEU A 161 18.63 22.52 -16.12
CA LEU A 161 19.36 23.77 -15.87
C LEU A 161 20.89 23.52 -15.86
N LEU A 162 21.33 22.45 -15.18
CA LEU A 162 22.75 22.09 -15.07
C LEU A 162 23.34 21.64 -16.42
N SER A 163 22.52 20.99 -17.28
CA SER A 163 22.93 20.52 -18.60
C SER A 163 23.29 21.66 -19.56
N ARG A 164 22.76 22.88 -19.31
CA ARG A 164 23.14 24.07 -20.09
C ARG A 164 24.62 24.45 -19.90
N LYS A 165 25.17 24.24 -18.69
CA LYS A 165 26.57 24.54 -18.37
C LYS A 165 27.45 23.28 -18.54
N TYR A 166 26.94 22.11 -18.23
CA TYR A 166 27.64 20.83 -18.27
C TYR A 166 26.83 19.78 -19.04
N PRO A 167 27.14 19.49 -20.31
CA PRO A 167 26.35 18.57 -21.17
C PRO A 167 26.24 17.16 -20.60
N PHE A 168 27.15 16.75 -19.71
CA PHE A 168 27.13 15.46 -19.02
C PHE A 168 25.78 15.22 -18.28
N PHE A 169 25.22 16.25 -17.62
CA PHE A 169 23.95 16.17 -16.89
C PHE A 169 22.72 16.05 -17.79
N GLY A 170 22.87 16.30 -19.09
CA GLY A 170 21.82 16.07 -20.08
C GLY A 170 21.60 14.60 -20.44
N LYS A 171 22.58 13.74 -20.20
CA LYS A 171 22.52 12.33 -20.54
C LYS A 171 21.43 11.62 -19.70
N GLN A 172 20.57 10.82 -20.35
CA GLN A 172 19.48 10.11 -19.69
C GLN A 172 19.96 9.19 -18.55
N VAL A 173 21.12 8.55 -18.74
CA VAL A 173 21.76 7.69 -17.72
C VAL A 173 22.08 8.47 -16.45
N VAL A 174 22.59 9.70 -16.58
CA VAL A 174 22.94 10.55 -15.44
C VAL A 174 21.68 11.01 -14.71
N LYS A 175 20.61 11.34 -15.45
CA LYS A 175 19.31 11.68 -14.86
C LYS A 175 18.70 10.49 -14.11
N GLU A 176 18.75 9.27 -14.67
CA GLU A 176 18.35 8.04 -13.98
C GLU A 176 19.12 7.84 -12.67
N PHE A 177 20.44 7.99 -12.74
CA PHE A 177 21.29 7.83 -11.57
C PHE A 177 20.99 8.84 -10.46
N MET A 178 20.87 10.12 -10.81
CA MET A 178 20.61 11.20 -9.86
C MET A 178 19.22 11.12 -9.20
N TYR A 179 18.18 10.76 -9.97
CA TYR A 179 16.80 10.87 -9.51
C TYR A 179 16.16 9.52 -9.11
N ILE A 180 16.80 8.41 -9.43
CA ILE A 180 16.28 7.06 -9.06
C ILE A 180 17.31 6.32 -8.21
N TYR A 181 18.55 6.13 -8.68
CA TYR A 181 19.54 5.31 -7.96
C TYR A 181 19.97 5.95 -6.65
N ILE A 182 20.41 7.22 -6.68
CA ILE A 182 20.85 7.92 -5.46
C ILE A 182 19.74 8.00 -4.41
N PRO A 183 18.50 8.43 -4.70
CA PRO A 183 17.42 8.45 -3.73
C PRO A 183 17.12 7.09 -3.10
N ILE A 184 17.11 6.02 -3.89
CA ILE A 184 16.90 4.66 -3.37
C ILE A 184 18.03 4.25 -2.43
N LEU A 185 19.28 4.41 -2.86
CA LEU A 185 20.46 4.04 -2.07
C LEU A 185 20.53 4.84 -0.77
N LEU A 186 20.36 6.17 -0.85
CA LEU A 186 20.37 7.04 0.32
C LEU A 186 19.29 6.66 1.33
N THR A 187 18.10 6.35 0.86
CA THR A 187 16.99 5.89 1.71
C THR A 187 17.30 4.54 2.33
N CYS A 188 17.78 3.57 1.55
CA CYS A 188 18.15 2.24 2.06
C CYS A 188 19.23 2.32 3.14
N VAL A 189 20.31 3.09 2.90
CA VAL A 189 21.39 3.28 3.88
C VAL A 189 20.85 3.97 5.15
N GLY A 190 20.02 5.00 5.00
CA GLY A 190 19.43 5.70 6.14
C GLY A 190 18.51 4.83 7.00
N ILE A 191 17.73 3.92 6.41
CA ILE A 191 16.86 2.98 7.14
C ILE A 191 17.69 1.86 7.78
N MET A 192 18.77 1.41 7.12
CA MET A 192 19.59 0.27 7.56
C MET A 192 20.23 0.52 8.92
N VAL A 193 20.53 1.77 9.26
CA VAL A 193 21.02 2.16 10.61
C VAL A 193 20.04 1.75 11.70
N GLY A 194 18.73 1.80 11.44
CA GLY A 194 17.70 1.50 12.43
C GLY A 194 17.01 0.14 12.25
N SER A 195 16.98 -0.44 11.03
CA SER A 195 16.31 -1.74 10.81
C SER A 195 16.68 -2.34 9.45
N MET A 196 17.41 -3.43 9.46
CA MET A 196 17.75 -4.19 8.25
C MET A 196 16.51 -4.77 7.56
N SER A 197 15.58 -5.33 8.32
CA SER A 197 14.34 -5.92 7.78
C SER A 197 13.47 -4.87 7.06
N SER A 198 13.36 -3.68 7.65
CA SER A 198 12.63 -2.57 7.02
C SER A 198 13.34 -2.08 5.75
N THR A 199 14.68 -2.08 5.73
CA THR A 199 15.47 -1.73 4.55
C THR A 199 15.18 -2.66 3.38
N ILE A 200 15.19 -3.97 3.62
CA ILE A 200 14.92 -4.99 2.59
C ILE A 200 13.48 -4.82 2.07
N PHE A 201 12.52 -4.69 2.96
CA PHE A 201 11.12 -4.54 2.56
C PHE A 201 10.87 -3.26 1.75
N ILE A 202 11.30 -2.10 2.28
CA ILE A 202 11.11 -0.80 1.62
C ILE A 202 11.89 -0.76 0.31
N GLY A 203 13.10 -1.31 0.30
CA GLY A 203 13.92 -1.47 -0.91
C GLY A 203 13.20 -2.28 -2.00
N ALA A 204 12.61 -3.42 -1.64
CA ALA A 204 11.82 -4.22 -2.56
C ALA A 204 10.61 -3.44 -3.12
N ILE A 205 9.87 -2.73 -2.28
CA ILE A 205 8.73 -1.89 -2.71
C ILE A 205 9.20 -0.77 -3.66
N MET A 206 10.32 -0.11 -3.36
CA MET A 206 10.90 0.91 -4.23
C MET A 206 11.28 0.34 -5.59
N LEU A 207 11.94 -0.81 -5.63
CA LEU A 207 12.32 -1.51 -6.87
C LEU A 207 11.08 -1.90 -7.68
N ILE A 208 10.06 -2.49 -7.06
CA ILE A 208 8.80 -2.85 -7.72
C ILE A 208 8.11 -1.59 -8.27
N THR A 209 8.09 -0.49 -7.51
CA THR A 209 7.50 0.77 -7.97
C THR A 209 8.19 1.30 -9.24
N VAL A 210 9.51 1.22 -9.28
CA VAL A 210 10.32 1.63 -10.45
C VAL A 210 10.06 0.72 -11.65
N LEU A 211 9.94 -0.60 -11.44
CA LEU A 211 9.61 -1.57 -12.47
C LEU A 211 8.23 -1.28 -13.08
N LEU A 212 7.22 -1.09 -12.23
CA LEU A 212 5.85 -0.74 -12.66
C LEU A 212 5.76 0.61 -13.37
N GLY A 213 6.66 1.53 -13.06
CA GLY A 213 6.84 2.78 -13.80
C GLY A 213 7.36 2.59 -15.23
N GLY A 214 7.79 1.37 -15.60
CA GLY A 214 8.18 0.99 -16.95
C GLY A 214 9.59 1.45 -17.33
N ILE A 215 10.53 1.34 -16.42
CA ILE A 215 11.97 1.43 -16.71
C ILE A 215 12.39 0.21 -17.55
N ARG A 216 13.40 0.39 -18.42
CA ARG A 216 13.95 -0.70 -19.24
C ARG A 216 14.52 -1.80 -18.35
N ILE A 217 14.17 -3.06 -18.63
CA ILE A 217 14.57 -4.21 -17.80
C ILE A 217 16.09 -4.32 -17.57
N LYS A 218 16.92 -3.98 -18.56
CA LYS A 218 18.38 -3.94 -18.40
C LYS A 218 18.81 -2.94 -17.33
N ARG A 219 18.18 -1.77 -17.26
CA ARG A 219 18.46 -0.74 -16.25
C ARG A 219 17.96 -1.13 -14.88
N PHE A 220 16.79 -1.79 -14.85
CA PHE A 220 16.25 -2.35 -13.63
C PHE A 220 17.16 -3.42 -13.01
N LEU A 221 17.70 -4.33 -13.82
CA LEU A 221 18.67 -5.33 -13.36
C LEU A 221 19.97 -4.68 -12.86
N GLN A 222 20.45 -3.64 -13.53
CA GLN A 222 21.60 -2.84 -13.04
C GLN A 222 21.31 -2.19 -11.69
N LEU A 223 20.11 -1.63 -11.50
CA LEU A 223 19.70 -1.05 -10.23
C LEU A 223 19.69 -2.10 -9.10
N ILE A 224 19.14 -3.29 -9.35
CA ILE A 224 19.17 -4.40 -8.38
C ILE A 224 20.62 -4.76 -8.04
N LEU A 225 21.48 -4.92 -9.05
CA LEU A 225 22.89 -5.26 -8.83
C LEU A 225 23.59 -4.21 -7.96
N VAL A 226 23.35 -2.93 -8.19
CA VAL A 226 23.90 -1.83 -7.38
C VAL A 226 23.35 -1.88 -5.95
N CYS A 227 22.05 -2.08 -5.76
CA CYS A 227 21.46 -2.18 -4.43
C CYS A 227 22.01 -3.37 -3.63
N VAL A 228 22.13 -4.55 -4.27
CA VAL A 228 22.73 -5.74 -3.66
C VAL A 228 24.22 -5.51 -3.36
N GLY A 229 24.96 -4.90 -4.28
CA GLY A 229 26.38 -4.58 -4.07
C GLY A 229 26.60 -3.64 -2.87
N VAL A 230 25.78 -2.61 -2.73
CA VAL A 230 25.83 -1.71 -1.57
C VAL A 230 25.47 -2.44 -0.28
N LEU A 231 24.44 -3.31 -0.31
CA LEU A 231 24.06 -4.12 0.83
C LEU A 231 25.23 -5.01 1.30
N VAL A 232 25.84 -5.74 0.37
CA VAL A 232 27.00 -6.61 0.64
C VAL A 232 28.18 -5.79 1.16
N ALA A 233 28.47 -4.63 0.58
CA ALA A 233 29.51 -3.73 1.05
C ALA A 233 29.25 -3.25 2.49
N CYS A 234 28.01 -2.89 2.82
CA CYS A 234 27.64 -2.49 4.18
C CYS A 234 27.77 -3.65 5.20
N ILE A 235 27.43 -4.87 4.81
CA ILE A 235 27.65 -6.09 5.62
C ILE A 235 29.15 -6.31 5.82
N GLY A 236 29.96 -6.21 4.75
CA GLY A 236 31.41 -6.36 4.83
C GLY A 236 32.08 -5.28 5.70
N ILE A 237 31.67 -4.02 5.60
CA ILE A 237 32.16 -2.94 6.45
C ILE A 237 31.82 -3.24 7.92
N ASN A 238 30.61 -3.74 8.20
CA ASN A 238 30.18 -4.05 9.55
C ASN A 238 30.93 -5.23 10.17
N SER A 239 31.38 -6.20 9.36
CA SER A 239 32.18 -7.35 9.85
C SER A 239 33.63 -7.00 10.13
N VAL A 240 34.20 -6.01 9.43
CA VAL A 240 35.60 -5.60 9.57
C VAL A 240 35.77 -4.43 10.55
N SER A 241 34.75 -3.59 10.71
CA SER A 241 34.82 -2.39 11.57
C SER A 241 34.58 -2.71 13.06
N GLU A 242 35.50 -2.30 13.92
CA GLU A 242 35.33 -2.41 15.38
C GLU A 242 34.12 -1.64 15.91
N LYS A 243 33.75 -0.52 15.27
CA LYS A 243 32.61 0.33 15.69
C LYS A 243 31.26 -0.19 15.27
N LYS A 244 31.19 -1.28 14.46
CA LYS A 244 29.95 -1.88 13.94
C LYS A 244 28.86 -0.84 13.59
N PRO A 245 29.04 -0.03 12.54
CA PRO A 245 28.12 1.07 12.21
C PRO A 245 26.68 0.61 11.92
N PHE A 246 26.49 -0.66 11.64
CA PHE A 246 25.19 -1.29 11.36
C PHE A 246 24.89 -2.43 12.33
N PRO A 247 24.57 -2.17 13.62
CA PRO A 247 24.41 -3.20 14.64
C PRO A 247 23.29 -4.20 14.35
N HIS A 248 22.28 -3.79 13.55
CA HIS A 248 21.14 -4.63 13.19
C HIS A 248 21.42 -5.64 12.07
N VAL A 249 22.56 -5.55 11.38
CA VAL A 249 22.97 -6.49 10.32
C VAL A 249 23.20 -7.89 10.91
N GLU A 250 23.97 -7.96 12.00
CA GLU A 250 24.26 -9.23 12.68
C GLU A 250 22.96 -9.90 13.22
N SER A 251 22.09 -9.10 13.83
CA SER A 251 20.78 -9.58 14.28
C SER A 251 19.90 -10.09 13.13
N ALA A 252 19.99 -9.46 11.93
CA ALA A 252 19.23 -9.88 10.78
C ALA A 252 19.80 -11.17 10.14
N LEU A 253 21.13 -11.30 10.04
CA LEU A 253 21.78 -12.52 9.56
C LEU A 253 21.44 -13.70 10.48
N ASN A 254 21.56 -13.52 11.79
CA ASN A 254 21.16 -14.54 12.76
C ASN A 254 19.66 -14.90 12.69
N ARG A 255 18.80 -14.02 12.17
CA ARG A 255 17.37 -14.34 11.93
C ARG A 255 17.15 -15.14 10.65
N LEU A 256 18.06 -15.05 9.68
CA LEU A 256 17.97 -15.78 8.40
C LEU A 256 18.56 -17.20 8.51
N GLU A 257 19.50 -17.43 9.44
CA GLU A 257 20.17 -18.73 9.59
C GLU A 257 19.24 -19.89 10.00
N GLY A 258 17.95 -19.65 10.17
CA GLY A 258 16.98 -20.69 10.52
C GLY A 258 17.37 -21.48 11.79
N GLY A 259 16.47 -22.12 12.48
CA GLY A 259 16.82 -22.92 13.68
C GLY A 259 16.87 -22.16 14.98
N LYS A 260 16.55 -20.84 15.01
CA LYS A 260 16.47 -20.11 16.29
C LYS A 260 15.56 -20.78 17.31
N MET A 261 14.46 -21.32 16.82
CA MET A 261 13.49 -22.01 17.67
C MET A 261 14.05 -23.35 18.16
N GLU A 262 14.68 -24.11 17.26
CA GLU A 262 15.37 -25.38 17.55
C GLU A 262 16.52 -25.16 18.54
N ASN A 263 17.42 -24.20 18.23
CA ASN A 263 18.55 -23.85 19.10
C ASN A 263 18.08 -23.34 20.46
N ALA A 264 17.01 -22.54 20.55
CA ALA A 264 16.44 -22.07 21.78
C ALA A 264 15.85 -23.25 22.59
N PHE A 265 15.12 -24.17 21.96
CA PHE A 265 14.61 -25.36 22.62
C PHE A 265 15.76 -26.28 23.12
N GLN A 266 16.83 -26.41 22.35
CA GLN A 266 18.01 -27.15 22.78
C GLN A 266 18.68 -26.46 23.95
N THR A 267 18.91 -25.13 23.90
CA THR A 267 19.45 -24.38 25.04
C THR A 267 18.57 -24.52 26.29
N MET A 268 17.25 -24.53 26.13
CA MET A 268 16.33 -24.73 27.27
C MET A 268 16.35 -26.16 27.83
N ARG A 269 16.66 -27.17 27.00
CA ARG A 269 16.84 -28.57 27.47
C ARG A 269 18.15 -28.76 28.22
N ASP A 270 19.22 -28.12 27.73
CA ASP A 270 20.57 -28.29 28.24
C ASP A 270 20.85 -27.46 29.50
N ASN A 271 19.98 -26.51 29.84
CA ASN A 271 20.15 -25.62 30.98
C ASN A 271 19.01 -25.76 32.02
N PRO A 272 19.30 -25.63 33.31
CA PRO A 272 18.28 -25.70 34.36
C PRO A 272 17.21 -24.61 34.21
N VAL A 273 15.97 -24.97 34.55
CA VAL A 273 14.83 -24.02 34.55
C VAL A 273 15.15 -22.85 35.50
N GLY A 274 15.07 -21.63 34.99
CA GLY A 274 15.35 -20.42 35.75
C GLY A 274 16.79 -19.91 35.62
N SER A 275 17.71 -20.64 34.97
CA SER A 275 19.03 -20.11 34.61
C SER A 275 18.93 -18.94 33.65
N GLU A 276 19.96 -18.11 33.61
CA GLU A 276 19.99 -16.95 32.67
C GLU A 276 19.92 -17.39 31.21
N ALA A 277 20.62 -18.47 30.86
CA ALA A 277 20.59 -19.06 29.52
C ALA A 277 19.18 -19.56 29.16
N PHE A 278 18.49 -20.25 30.06
CA PHE A 278 17.11 -20.70 29.88
C PHE A 278 16.15 -19.52 29.69
N ARG A 279 16.25 -18.48 30.53
CA ARG A 279 15.39 -17.28 30.43
C ARG A 279 15.59 -16.53 29.12
N ASN A 280 16.84 -16.31 28.71
CA ASN A 280 17.17 -15.62 27.46
C ASN A 280 16.68 -16.40 26.23
N ALA A 281 16.83 -17.73 26.22
CA ALA A 281 16.32 -18.60 25.20
C ALA A 281 14.77 -18.54 25.12
N LEU A 282 14.09 -18.61 26.26
CA LEU A 282 12.63 -18.51 26.35
C LEU A 282 12.10 -17.17 25.86
N GLU A 283 12.69 -16.06 26.30
CA GLU A 283 12.29 -14.72 25.86
C GLU A 283 12.50 -14.53 24.36
N GLY A 284 13.56 -15.11 23.79
CA GLY A 284 13.85 -15.03 22.35
C GLY A 284 12.81 -15.70 21.45
N ILE A 285 12.12 -16.75 21.95
CA ILE A 285 11.11 -17.51 21.18
C ILE A 285 9.67 -17.29 21.66
N LYS A 286 9.46 -16.62 22.79
CA LYS A 286 8.16 -16.44 23.43
C LYS A 286 7.10 -15.88 22.46
N GLN A 287 7.43 -14.84 21.70
CA GLN A 287 6.51 -14.19 20.79
C GLN A 287 6.12 -15.08 19.60
N PRO A 288 7.06 -15.66 18.80
CA PRO A 288 6.69 -16.50 17.67
C PRO A 288 5.99 -17.80 18.10
N VAL A 289 6.38 -18.41 19.23
CA VAL A 289 5.71 -19.60 19.75
C VAL A 289 4.28 -19.28 20.17
N SER A 290 4.07 -18.18 20.90
CA SER A 290 2.71 -17.76 21.29
C SER A 290 1.83 -17.42 20.08
N ALA A 291 2.38 -16.85 19.01
CA ALA A 291 1.66 -16.60 17.78
C ALA A 291 1.17 -17.92 17.12
N LYS A 292 2.03 -18.94 17.10
CA LYS A 292 1.65 -20.28 16.60
C LYS A 292 0.56 -20.93 17.47
N ILE A 293 0.70 -20.80 18.78
CA ILE A 293 -0.31 -21.30 19.74
C ILE A 293 -1.64 -20.60 19.50
N ALA A 294 -1.64 -19.26 19.34
CA ALA A 294 -2.82 -18.47 19.05
C ALA A 294 -3.55 -18.97 17.79
N ILE A 295 -2.80 -19.17 16.69
CA ILE A 295 -3.39 -19.66 15.42
C ILE A 295 -3.95 -21.09 15.60
N LYS A 296 -3.20 -21.98 16.28
CA LYS A 296 -3.64 -23.36 16.51
C LYS A 296 -4.88 -23.43 17.38
N GLU A 297 -4.92 -22.67 18.48
CA GLU A 297 -6.03 -22.67 19.43
C GLU A 297 -7.30 -21.96 18.89
N GLY A 298 -7.10 -21.01 17.96
CA GLY A 298 -8.20 -20.35 17.27
C GLY A 298 -9.03 -21.30 16.43
N GLY A 299 -8.43 -22.33 15.83
CA GLY A 299 -9.14 -23.29 14.98
C GLY A 299 -9.99 -22.60 13.89
N LEU A 300 -11.15 -23.19 13.55
CA LEU A 300 -12.00 -22.67 12.49
C LEU A 300 -12.83 -21.46 12.95
N LYS A 301 -13.42 -21.52 14.15
CA LYS A 301 -14.39 -20.53 14.66
C LYS A 301 -13.83 -19.51 15.64
N GLY A 302 -12.64 -19.74 16.17
CA GLY A 302 -12.03 -18.92 17.22
C GLY A 302 -12.56 -19.22 18.62
N LYS A 303 -11.87 -18.68 19.63
CA LYS A 303 -12.27 -18.75 21.04
C LYS A 303 -13.44 -17.83 21.40
N GLY A 304 -13.71 -16.86 20.54
CA GLY A 304 -14.67 -15.78 20.73
C GLY A 304 -14.02 -14.45 21.15
N PRO A 305 -14.71 -13.32 20.90
CA PRO A 305 -14.21 -11.99 21.25
C PRO A 305 -13.87 -11.87 22.74
N GLY A 306 -12.71 -11.30 23.07
CA GLY A 306 -12.26 -11.11 24.44
C GLY A 306 -11.74 -12.37 25.14
N LYS A 307 -11.67 -13.53 24.47
CA LYS A 307 -11.24 -14.81 25.05
C LYS A 307 -9.84 -15.25 24.64
N SER A 308 -9.06 -14.38 23.97
CA SER A 308 -7.66 -14.67 23.67
C SER A 308 -6.88 -14.89 24.98
N THR A 309 -6.12 -15.98 25.05
CA THR A 309 -5.20 -16.28 26.16
C THR A 309 -3.80 -15.73 25.89
N GLN A 310 -3.38 -15.74 24.63
CA GLN A 310 -2.03 -15.31 24.23
C GLN A 310 -1.81 -13.80 24.37
N ARG A 311 -2.88 -12.99 24.40
CA ARG A 311 -2.78 -11.53 24.68
C ARG A 311 -2.17 -11.19 26.04
N TYR A 312 -2.16 -12.12 27.00
CA TYR A 312 -1.52 -11.94 28.30
C TYR A 312 -0.07 -12.40 28.33
N VAL A 313 0.36 -13.16 27.32
CA VAL A 313 1.69 -13.74 27.23
C VAL A 313 2.62 -12.89 26.36
N VAL A 314 2.08 -12.33 25.26
CA VAL A 314 2.85 -11.54 24.29
C VAL A 314 2.67 -10.04 24.55
N PRO A 315 3.73 -9.33 25.00
CA PRO A 315 3.62 -7.91 25.35
C PRO A 315 3.19 -6.99 24.19
N ILE A 316 3.54 -7.31 22.94
CA ILE A 316 3.34 -6.48 21.76
C ILE A 316 2.41 -7.18 20.74
N MET A 317 1.48 -8.01 21.20
CA MET A 317 0.58 -8.76 20.34
C MET A 317 -0.31 -7.85 19.49
N PHE A 318 -0.68 -6.68 20.01
CA PHE A 318 -1.50 -5.68 19.35
C PHE A 318 -0.79 -4.91 18.21
N GLU A 319 0.52 -5.06 18.05
CA GLU A 319 1.30 -4.46 16.94
C GLU A 319 1.77 -5.52 15.95
N ASP A 320 2.71 -6.39 16.36
CA ASP A 320 3.48 -7.26 15.48
C ASP A 320 2.80 -8.62 15.25
N TYR A 321 1.84 -9.02 16.11
CA TYR A 321 1.16 -10.32 16.05
C TYR A 321 -0.36 -10.20 15.97
N MET A 322 -0.85 -9.09 15.41
CA MET A 322 -2.28 -8.81 15.30
C MET A 322 -3.03 -9.86 14.48
N PHE A 323 -2.43 -10.42 13.42
CA PHE A 323 -3.08 -11.47 12.63
C PHE A 323 -3.31 -12.75 13.44
N SER A 324 -2.29 -13.22 14.20
CA SER A 324 -2.42 -14.38 15.09
C SER A 324 -3.48 -14.16 16.16
N PHE A 325 -3.58 -12.93 16.69
CA PHE A 325 -4.62 -12.55 17.64
C PHE A 325 -6.03 -12.62 17.03
N ILE A 326 -6.20 -12.12 15.79
CA ILE A 326 -7.48 -12.18 15.07
C ILE A 326 -7.89 -13.64 14.85
N VAL A 327 -6.93 -14.51 14.47
CA VAL A 327 -7.20 -15.93 14.28
C VAL A 327 -7.53 -16.61 15.62
N GLU A 328 -6.89 -16.24 16.73
CA GLU A 328 -7.23 -16.82 18.05
C GLU A 328 -8.65 -16.49 18.48
N GLU A 329 -9.11 -15.24 18.29
CA GLU A 329 -10.46 -14.82 18.71
C GLU A 329 -11.57 -15.15 17.71
N TYR A 330 -11.29 -14.99 16.40
CA TYR A 330 -12.31 -15.12 15.34
C TYR A 330 -12.10 -16.33 14.42
N GLY A 331 -11.11 -17.16 14.71
CA GLY A 331 -10.77 -18.35 13.95
C GLY A 331 -10.16 -18.06 12.58
N LEU A 332 -9.93 -19.13 11.83
CA LEU A 332 -9.50 -19.05 10.44
C LEU A 332 -10.47 -18.24 9.58
N ILE A 333 -11.79 -18.26 9.90
CA ILE A 333 -12.79 -17.46 9.19
C ILE A 333 -12.45 -15.98 9.28
N GLY A 334 -12.12 -15.47 10.47
CA GLY A 334 -11.69 -14.07 10.65
C GLY A 334 -10.38 -13.77 9.93
N GLY A 335 -9.40 -14.67 10.00
CA GLY A 335 -8.13 -14.56 9.28
C GLY A 335 -8.32 -14.50 7.76
N ILE A 336 -9.13 -15.42 7.20
CA ILE A 336 -9.42 -15.46 5.76
C ILE A 336 -10.16 -14.18 5.31
N LEU A 337 -11.09 -13.66 6.10
CA LEU A 337 -11.77 -12.40 5.80
C LEU A 337 -10.77 -11.26 5.63
N VAL A 338 -9.80 -11.14 6.55
CA VAL A 338 -8.73 -10.13 6.47
C VAL A 338 -7.88 -10.31 5.20
N ILE A 339 -7.51 -11.54 4.86
CA ILE A 339 -6.75 -11.85 3.64
C ILE A 339 -7.55 -11.44 2.40
N ILE A 340 -8.83 -11.77 2.34
CA ILE A 340 -9.72 -11.42 1.21
C ILE A 340 -9.80 -9.91 1.03
N LEU A 341 -9.84 -9.10 2.11
CA LEU A 341 -9.86 -7.64 2.01
C LEU A 341 -8.59 -7.10 1.33
N TYR A 342 -7.40 -7.60 1.69
CA TYR A 342 -6.15 -7.17 1.05
C TYR A 342 -6.01 -7.66 -0.40
N ILE A 343 -6.44 -8.89 -0.71
CA ILE A 343 -6.47 -9.40 -2.09
C ILE A 343 -7.47 -8.58 -2.94
N SER A 344 -8.63 -8.26 -2.38
CA SER A 344 -9.62 -7.39 -3.04
C SER A 344 -9.05 -5.99 -3.31
N LEU A 345 -8.28 -5.43 -2.37
CA LEU A 345 -7.58 -4.16 -2.56
C LEU A 345 -6.59 -4.25 -3.74
N LEU A 346 -5.81 -5.33 -3.83
CA LEU A 346 -4.87 -5.55 -4.94
C LEU A 346 -5.59 -5.63 -6.28
N ALA A 347 -6.68 -6.39 -6.34
CA ALA A 347 -7.51 -6.53 -7.54
C ALA A 347 -8.14 -5.18 -7.96
N ARG A 348 -8.73 -4.44 -7.01
CA ARG A 348 -9.32 -3.11 -7.29
C ARG A 348 -8.26 -2.09 -7.66
N GLY A 349 -7.09 -2.10 -7.01
CA GLY A 349 -5.96 -1.26 -7.36
C GLY A 349 -5.50 -1.46 -8.80
N SER A 350 -5.43 -2.71 -9.27
CA SER A 350 -5.09 -3.03 -10.66
C SER A 350 -6.10 -2.46 -11.67
N LEU A 351 -7.40 -2.51 -11.34
CA LEU A 351 -8.44 -1.90 -12.18
C LEU A 351 -8.32 -0.37 -12.22
N ILE A 352 -8.05 0.28 -11.07
CA ILE A 352 -7.82 1.73 -11.02
C ILE A 352 -6.63 2.11 -11.89
N VAL A 353 -5.53 1.36 -11.81
CA VAL A 353 -4.31 1.57 -12.62
C VAL A 353 -4.62 1.48 -14.11
N ARG A 354 -5.41 0.49 -14.54
CA ARG A 354 -5.82 0.35 -15.96
C ARG A 354 -6.62 1.56 -16.45
N ASN A 355 -7.47 2.12 -15.62
CA ASN A 355 -8.33 3.25 -15.91
C ASN A 355 -7.62 4.62 -15.87
N CYS A 356 -6.37 4.66 -15.43
CA CYS A 356 -5.56 5.88 -15.41
C CYS A 356 -4.75 6.03 -16.69
N ASP A 357 -4.71 7.21 -17.34
CA ASP A 357 -3.81 7.47 -18.47
C ASP A 357 -2.50 8.11 -18.03
N ASN A 358 -2.55 8.84 -16.92
CA ASN A 358 -1.38 9.53 -16.41
C ASN A 358 -0.38 8.57 -15.78
N LEU A 359 0.86 8.51 -16.27
CA LEU A 359 1.88 7.59 -15.79
C LEU A 359 2.18 7.78 -14.29
N PHE A 360 2.23 9.03 -13.79
CA PHE A 360 2.41 9.29 -12.38
C PHE A 360 1.29 8.65 -11.55
N ALA A 361 0.03 8.85 -11.97
CA ALA A 361 -1.12 8.27 -11.28
C ALA A 361 -1.09 6.73 -11.31
N LYS A 362 -0.78 6.13 -12.47
CA LYS A 362 -0.61 4.67 -12.61
C LYS A 362 0.41 4.13 -11.63
N THR A 363 1.62 4.69 -11.66
CA THR A 363 2.75 4.22 -10.84
C THR A 363 2.52 4.47 -9.36
N ALA A 364 1.93 5.63 -8.99
CA ALA A 364 1.63 5.96 -7.60
C ALA A 364 0.59 5.00 -7.00
N VAL A 365 -0.54 4.78 -7.70
CA VAL A 365 -1.56 3.85 -7.22
C VAL A 365 -1.02 2.42 -7.15
N ALA A 366 -0.34 1.94 -8.20
CA ALA A 366 0.26 0.61 -8.20
C ALA A 366 1.25 0.42 -7.04
N GLY A 367 2.17 1.38 -6.84
CA GLY A 367 3.14 1.32 -5.75
C GLY A 367 2.51 1.36 -4.37
N LEU A 368 1.51 2.24 -4.14
CA LEU A 368 0.81 2.33 -2.85
C LEU A 368 -0.02 1.09 -2.54
N VAL A 369 -0.71 0.53 -3.53
CA VAL A 369 -1.49 -0.71 -3.37
C VAL A 369 -0.55 -1.87 -3.03
N ILE A 370 0.58 -2.01 -3.74
CA ILE A 370 1.57 -3.05 -3.44
C ILE A 370 2.24 -2.83 -2.08
N LEU A 371 2.50 -1.59 -1.69
CA LEU A 371 3.01 -1.28 -0.35
C LEU A 371 2.05 -1.80 0.73
N ILE A 372 0.76 -1.48 0.63
CA ILE A 372 -0.26 -1.88 1.63
C ILE A 372 -0.42 -3.40 1.64
N THR A 373 -0.67 -4.00 0.46
CA THR A 373 -0.93 -5.44 0.36
C THR A 373 0.32 -6.28 0.63
N GLY A 374 1.49 -5.84 0.17
CA GLY A 374 2.76 -6.51 0.43
C GLY A 374 3.13 -6.49 1.92
N GLN A 375 2.90 -5.36 2.61
CA GLN A 375 3.13 -5.30 4.06
C GLN A 375 2.15 -6.20 4.83
N ALA A 376 0.88 -6.24 4.42
CA ALA A 376 -0.10 -7.14 5.03
C ALA A 376 0.29 -8.61 4.84
N MET A 377 0.67 -9.00 3.62
CA MET A 377 1.11 -10.38 3.33
C MET A 377 2.36 -10.74 4.13
N MET A 378 3.34 -9.83 4.22
CA MET A 378 4.54 -10.06 5.02
C MET A 378 4.22 -10.22 6.50
N HIS A 379 3.34 -9.39 7.06
CA HIS A 379 2.87 -9.52 8.45
C HIS A 379 2.21 -10.90 8.68
N ILE A 380 1.33 -11.33 7.77
CA ILE A 380 0.65 -12.63 7.85
C ILE A 380 1.66 -13.77 7.78
N MET A 381 2.61 -13.73 6.85
CA MET A 381 3.66 -14.75 6.72
C MET A 381 4.50 -14.89 7.99
N ILE A 382 4.89 -13.77 8.62
CA ILE A 382 5.64 -13.75 9.87
C ILE A 382 4.81 -14.38 11.00
N ASN A 383 3.53 -14.05 11.09
CA ASN A 383 2.63 -14.62 12.10
C ASN A 383 2.44 -16.14 11.91
N CYS A 384 2.53 -16.63 10.66
CA CYS A 384 2.50 -18.06 10.33
C CYS A 384 3.88 -18.73 10.39
N ASP A 385 4.94 -18.02 10.84
CA ASP A 385 6.33 -18.52 10.90
C ASP A 385 6.90 -18.88 9.51
N LEU A 386 6.42 -18.24 8.47
CA LEU A 386 6.90 -18.41 7.08
C LEU A 386 7.96 -17.37 6.68
N GLY A 387 8.45 -16.55 7.63
CA GLY A 387 9.44 -15.52 7.36
C GLY A 387 10.10 -14.97 8.62
N PRO A 388 11.22 -14.24 8.44
CA PRO A 388 11.97 -13.68 9.56
C PRO A 388 11.16 -12.56 10.25
N LEU A 389 11.30 -12.44 11.57
CA LEU A 389 10.68 -11.38 12.37
C LEU A 389 11.12 -10.01 11.91
N THR A 390 10.19 -9.19 11.43
CA THR A 390 10.47 -7.85 10.87
C THR A 390 9.89 -6.70 11.68
N GLY A 391 8.96 -6.96 12.62
CA GLY A 391 8.26 -5.91 13.37
C GLY A 391 7.45 -4.98 12.46
N GLN A 392 6.83 -5.52 11.41
CA GLN A 392 5.94 -4.75 10.53
C GLN A 392 4.49 -4.91 10.99
N THR A 393 3.80 -3.79 11.14
CA THR A 393 2.38 -3.77 11.54
C THR A 393 1.46 -4.23 10.42
N LEU A 394 0.29 -4.79 10.77
CA LEU A 394 -0.79 -5.08 9.81
C LEU A 394 -1.46 -3.76 9.41
N PRO A 395 -1.38 -3.33 8.13
CA PRO A 395 -1.87 -2.03 7.69
C PRO A 395 -3.33 -1.76 8.08
N MET A 396 -3.61 -0.60 8.63
CA MET A 396 -4.94 -0.16 9.09
C MET A 396 -5.56 -0.96 10.25
N ILE A 397 -4.98 -2.08 10.68
CA ILE A 397 -5.57 -2.94 11.72
C ILE A 397 -4.73 -2.90 13.01
N SER A 398 -3.40 -3.08 12.93
CA SER A 398 -2.53 -3.07 14.11
C SER A 398 -2.52 -1.71 14.81
N HIS A 399 -2.24 -1.72 16.11
CA HIS A 399 -2.03 -0.51 16.89
C HIS A 399 -0.70 0.16 16.49
N GLY A 400 -0.79 1.38 15.96
CA GLY A 400 0.37 2.15 15.55
C GLY A 400 -0.08 3.48 14.97
N LYS A 401 -0.14 4.55 15.81
CA LYS A 401 -0.75 5.84 15.43
C LYS A 401 -0.17 6.43 14.13
N SER A 402 1.15 6.44 13.99
CA SER A 402 1.79 7.00 12.78
C SER A 402 1.64 6.09 11.56
N SER A 403 1.76 4.76 11.73
CA SER A 403 1.53 3.79 10.65
C SER A 403 0.10 3.89 10.10
N PHE A 404 -0.88 3.92 11.00
CA PHE A 404 -2.29 4.07 10.66
C PHE A 404 -2.56 5.33 9.83
N LEU A 405 -2.04 6.48 10.27
CA LEU A 405 -2.22 7.75 9.55
C LEU A 405 -1.55 7.76 8.18
N MET A 406 -0.37 7.14 8.05
CA MET A 406 0.32 7.06 6.76
C MET A 406 -0.41 6.14 5.77
N PHE A 407 -1.04 5.05 6.24
CA PHE A 407 -1.92 4.24 5.39
C PHE A 407 -3.22 4.96 5.06
N CYS A 408 -3.80 5.75 5.96
CA CYS A 408 -4.93 6.61 5.64
C CYS A 408 -4.56 7.63 4.54
N LEU A 409 -3.37 8.22 4.59
CA LEU A 409 -2.85 9.08 3.53
C LEU A 409 -2.76 8.31 2.19
N ALA A 410 -2.21 7.10 2.21
CA ALA A 410 -2.09 6.26 1.02
C ALA A 410 -3.46 5.91 0.41
N PHE A 411 -4.43 5.49 1.23
CA PHE A 411 -5.81 5.24 0.79
C PHE A 411 -6.49 6.50 0.24
N GLY A 412 -6.29 7.65 0.89
CA GLY A 412 -6.82 8.93 0.42
C GLY A 412 -6.30 9.31 -0.97
N ILE A 413 -5.02 9.06 -1.24
CA ILE A 413 -4.40 9.26 -2.56
C ILE A 413 -5.00 8.29 -3.59
N ILE A 414 -5.10 6.98 -3.26
CA ILE A 414 -5.68 5.96 -4.15
C ILE A 414 -7.12 6.33 -4.51
N LEU A 415 -7.94 6.70 -3.55
CA LEU A 415 -9.35 7.08 -3.74
C LEU A 415 -9.49 8.37 -4.56
N SER A 416 -8.64 9.37 -4.33
CA SER A 416 -8.61 10.61 -5.10
C SER A 416 -8.29 10.34 -6.57
N ILE A 417 -7.25 9.54 -6.85
CA ILE A 417 -6.86 9.18 -8.22
C ILE A 417 -7.95 8.35 -8.89
N SER A 418 -8.56 7.39 -8.17
CA SER A 418 -9.67 6.58 -8.66
C SER A 418 -10.85 7.45 -9.11
N ARG A 419 -11.22 8.47 -8.29
CA ARG A 419 -12.27 9.43 -8.65
C ARG A 419 -11.93 10.21 -9.90
N MET A 420 -10.69 10.71 -10.02
CA MET A 420 -10.25 11.47 -11.19
C MET A 420 -10.28 10.63 -12.47
N ALA A 421 -9.86 9.36 -12.39
CA ALA A 421 -9.88 8.42 -13.49
C ALA A 421 -11.31 8.12 -13.96
N LYS A 422 -12.23 7.82 -13.01
CA LYS A 422 -13.63 7.52 -13.33
C LYS A 422 -14.33 8.72 -14.00
N LYS A 423 -14.19 9.92 -13.46
CA LYS A 423 -14.76 11.14 -14.05
C LYS A 423 -14.26 11.41 -15.46
N LYS A 424 -13.01 11.06 -15.77
CA LYS A 424 -12.47 11.22 -17.12
C LYS A 424 -13.14 10.27 -18.08
N ILE A 425 -13.25 8.98 -17.72
CA ILE A 425 -13.92 7.96 -18.53
C ILE A 425 -15.38 8.37 -18.80
N GLU A 426 -16.13 8.79 -17.78
CA GLU A 426 -17.51 9.24 -17.92
C GLU A 426 -17.64 10.42 -18.90
N ARG A 427 -16.70 11.37 -18.87
CA ARG A 427 -16.66 12.51 -19.79
C ARG A 427 -16.34 12.10 -21.23
N GLU A 428 -15.42 11.15 -21.41
CA GLU A 428 -15.04 10.64 -22.73
C GLU A 428 -16.18 9.83 -23.34
N THR A 429 -16.84 8.98 -22.55
CA THR A 429 -18.03 8.22 -22.97
C THR A 429 -19.18 9.15 -23.34
N ALA A 430 -19.43 10.18 -22.54
CA ALA A 430 -20.48 11.16 -22.82
C ALA A 430 -20.21 11.99 -24.11
N LYS A 431 -18.93 12.18 -24.46
CA LYS A 431 -18.56 12.84 -25.73
C LYS A 431 -18.67 11.90 -26.93
N ALA A 432 -18.42 10.62 -26.74
CA ALA A 432 -18.49 9.60 -27.78
C ALA A 432 -19.94 9.17 -28.09
N ALA A 433 -20.82 9.19 -27.09
CA ALA A 433 -22.22 8.75 -27.25
C ALA A 433 -22.99 9.43 -28.41
N PRO A 434 -22.88 10.75 -28.63
CA PRO A 434 -23.56 11.36 -29.76
C PRO A 434 -22.96 10.98 -31.12
N LEU A 435 -21.68 10.61 -31.18
CA LEU A 435 -21.03 10.16 -32.41
C LEU A 435 -21.47 8.73 -32.76
N ILE A 436 -21.52 7.85 -31.76
CA ILE A 436 -21.99 6.46 -31.92
C ILE A 436 -23.46 6.44 -32.34
N ASN A 437 -24.31 7.29 -31.74
CA ASN A 437 -25.71 7.39 -32.15
C ASN A 437 -25.88 7.91 -33.58
N ARG A 438 -25.00 8.78 -34.07
CA ARG A 438 -25.01 9.22 -35.45
C ARG A 438 -24.61 8.12 -36.44
N GLU A 439 -23.50 7.43 -36.14
CA GLU A 439 -23.03 6.32 -36.98
C GLU A 439 -24.07 5.20 -37.08
N THR A 440 -24.69 4.80 -35.94
CA THR A 440 -25.75 3.79 -35.94
C THR A 440 -27.01 4.25 -36.65
N THR A 441 -27.35 5.54 -36.60
CA THR A 441 -28.51 6.10 -37.33
C THR A 441 -28.23 6.13 -38.82
N ASP A 442 -27.04 6.58 -39.23
CA ASP A 442 -26.61 6.63 -40.64
C ASP A 442 -26.50 5.21 -41.24
N GLU A 443 -26.01 4.21 -40.48
CA GLU A 443 -26.00 2.81 -40.91
C GLU A 443 -27.40 2.22 -41.04
N MET A 444 -28.32 2.57 -40.12
CA MET A 444 -29.71 2.13 -40.17
C MET A 444 -30.48 2.79 -41.30
N GLU A 445 -30.23 4.08 -41.60
CA GLU A 445 -30.83 4.81 -42.74
C GLU A 445 -30.31 4.29 -44.06
N ASN A 446 -29.02 3.97 -44.19
CA ASN A 446 -28.44 3.31 -45.37
C ASN A 446 -29.01 1.90 -45.59
N SER A 447 -29.18 1.12 -44.54
CA SER A 447 -29.78 -0.24 -44.64
C SER A 447 -31.28 -0.18 -45.04
N LEU A 448 -32.02 0.84 -44.58
CA LEU A 448 -33.40 1.06 -44.99
C LEU A 448 -33.49 1.49 -46.47
N ASN A 449 -32.61 2.37 -46.90
CA ASN A 449 -32.53 2.79 -48.31
C ASN A 449 -32.15 1.63 -49.23
N ASP A 450 -31.25 0.73 -48.81
CA ASP A 450 -30.92 -0.48 -49.55
C ASP A 450 -32.11 -1.46 -49.66
N LEU A 451 -32.93 -1.57 -48.59
CA LEU A 451 -34.16 -2.37 -48.60
C LEU A 451 -35.22 -1.78 -49.52
N ASP A 452 -35.43 -0.45 -49.49
CA ASP A 452 -36.37 0.24 -50.38
C ASP A 452 -35.95 0.13 -51.85
N MET A 453 -34.64 0.14 -52.16
CA MET A 453 -34.13 -0.11 -53.50
C MET A 453 -34.38 -1.56 -53.98
N LEU A 454 -34.26 -2.52 -53.08
CA LEU A 454 -34.56 -3.93 -53.39
C LEU A 454 -36.06 -4.17 -53.59
N GLU A 455 -36.95 -3.52 -52.80
CA GLU A 455 -38.41 -3.59 -53.01
C GLU A 455 -38.85 -2.91 -54.32
N SER A 456 -38.26 -1.74 -54.65
CA SER A 456 -38.58 -1.03 -55.92
C SER A 456 -38.08 -1.79 -57.15
N GLY A 457 -36.96 -2.55 -57.00
CA GLY A 457 -36.47 -3.45 -58.08
C GLY A 457 -37.35 -4.68 -58.30
N MET A 458 -38.05 -5.16 -57.25
CA MET A 458 -38.97 -6.29 -57.35
C MET A 458 -40.35 -5.93 -57.92
N THR A 459 -40.75 -4.67 -57.86
CA THR A 459 -42.04 -4.21 -58.42
C THR A 459 -41.92 -3.79 -59.87
N GLY A 460 -40.72 -3.69 -60.43
CA GLY A 460 -40.47 -3.27 -61.85
C GLY A 460 -40.55 -4.36 -62.95
N GLU A 461 -40.76 -5.65 -62.58
CA GLU A 461 -40.68 -6.79 -63.49
C GLU A 461 -42.01 -7.58 -63.58
N GLN A 462 -43.18 -6.91 -63.64
CA GLN A 462 -44.45 -7.51 -64.04
C GLN A 462 -45.23 -6.57 -64.96
N ASP A 463 -44.69 -6.27 -66.17
CA ASP A 463 -45.47 -5.82 -67.26
C ASP A 463 -45.36 -6.85 -68.41
N PHE A 464 -46.16 -7.94 -68.30
CA PHE A 464 -46.37 -8.88 -69.41
C PHE A 464 -47.42 -8.24 -70.36
N GLY A 465 -46.90 -7.73 -71.47
CA GLY A 465 -47.75 -7.31 -72.61
C GLY A 465 -48.60 -8.46 -73.09
N GLU A 466 -49.90 -8.31 -72.97
CA GLU A 466 -50.91 -9.00 -73.76
C GLU A 466 -50.96 -8.37 -75.15
N ASP A 467 -50.36 -8.99 -76.17
CA ASP A 467 -50.69 -8.78 -77.58
C ASP A 467 -51.17 -10.12 -78.17
N GLY A 468 -52.50 -10.18 -78.37
CA GLY A 468 -53.17 -11.29 -78.99
C GLY A 468 -53.06 -11.23 -80.50
N GLU A 469 -52.72 -12.30 -81.12
CA GLU A 469 -53.08 -12.58 -82.52
C GLU A 469 -53.84 -13.90 -82.60
N ALA A 470 -55.10 -13.80 -82.97
CA ALA A 470 -55.97 -14.88 -83.35
C ALA A 470 -55.60 -15.32 -84.77
N GLU A 471 -55.13 -16.51 -84.97
CA GLU A 471 -55.16 -17.12 -86.31
C GLU A 471 -56.16 -18.29 -86.30
N THR A 472 -57.20 -18.10 -87.09
CA THR A 472 -58.17 -19.06 -87.59
C THR A 472 -57.56 -20.03 -88.55
N TYR A 473 -57.79 -21.36 -88.37
CA TYR A 473 -57.76 -22.35 -89.47
C TYR A 473 -58.98 -23.32 -89.33
N ASP A 474 -59.55 -23.57 -90.55
CA ASP A 474 -60.68 -24.41 -90.92
C ASP A 474 -60.74 -25.81 -90.22
#